data_ba890d793806ef33a541c02e4b7d42e2
#
_entry.id   ba890d793806ef33a541c02e4b7d42e2
#
_cell.length_a   1.000
_cell.length_b   1.000
_cell.length_c   1.000
_cell.angle_alpha   90.00
_cell.angle_beta   90.00
_cell.angle_gamma   90.00
#
_symmetry.space_group_name_H-M   'P 1'
#
loop_
_entity.id
_entity.type
_entity.pdbx_description
1 polymer ?
#
loop_
_entity_poly.entity_id
_entity_poly.type
_entity_poly.pdbx_seq_one_letter_code
_entity_poly.pdbx_strand_id
1 'polypeptide(L)'
;MRHLFPLAVLIVCACAPRPAVQTTPTQPVRPTQQSPEFRSDLIGMTASELGQRLGRPELQVREGAGLKLQFRGACILDAYLYPPEDGRGPERVTHVDTRLVSGADTDQANCIRSLAGA
;
A
#
# COMPACT_ATOMS: atom_id res chain seq x y z
N MET A 1 27.15 -3.72 78.53
CA MET A 1 26.04 -4.40 77.88
C MET A 1 25.54 -3.50 76.77
N ARG A 2 25.87 -3.89 75.55
CA ARG A 2 25.62 -3.04 74.37
C ARG A 2 24.54 -3.73 73.52
N HIS A 3 23.36 -3.19 73.52
CA HIS A 3 22.24 -3.63 72.75
C HIS A 3 22.39 -3.13 71.31
N LEU A 4 22.74 -4.01 70.41
CA LEU A 4 22.73 -3.79 68.97
C LEU A 4 21.29 -4.01 68.46
N PHE A 5 20.59 -2.95 68.09
CA PHE A 5 19.34 -3.04 67.36
C PHE A 5 19.65 -3.18 65.88
N PRO A 6 19.17 -4.21 65.23
CA PRO A 6 19.22 -4.23 63.77
C PRO A 6 18.13 -3.34 63.18
N LEU A 7 18.55 -2.35 62.39
CA LEU A 7 17.69 -1.47 61.63
C LEU A 7 17.10 -2.28 60.45
N ALA A 8 15.84 -2.66 60.56
CA ALA A 8 15.12 -3.29 59.45
C ALA A 8 14.74 -2.21 58.41
N VAL A 9 15.42 -2.22 57.26
CA VAL A 9 15.09 -1.38 56.14
C VAL A 9 13.91 -2.02 55.41
N LEU A 10 12.73 -1.45 55.57
CA LEU A 10 11.55 -1.77 54.78
C LEU A 10 11.67 -1.11 53.41
N ILE A 11 12.02 -1.92 52.38
CA ILE A 11 11.95 -1.48 50.98
C ILE A 11 10.48 -1.53 50.57
N VAL A 12 9.83 -0.38 50.56
CA VAL A 12 8.50 -0.20 49.99
C VAL A 12 8.66 -0.17 48.47
N CYS A 13 8.34 -1.29 47.81
CA CYS A 13 8.26 -1.37 46.36
C CYS A 13 7.00 -0.61 45.92
N ALA A 14 7.15 0.67 45.52
CA ALA A 14 6.07 1.47 44.98
C ALA A 14 5.77 0.95 43.58
N CYS A 15 4.73 0.16 43.43
CA CYS A 15 4.14 -0.14 42.11
C CYS A 15 3.49 1.16 41.61
N ALA A 16 4.20 1.87 40.73
CA ALA A 16 3.62 2.98 40.01
C ALA A 16 2.55 2.40 39.02
N PRO A 17 1.31 2.94 39.04
CA PRO A 17 0.32 2.53 38.04
C PRO A 17 0.83 2.94 36.65
N ARG A 18 0.92 1.98 35.77
CA ARG A 18 1.18 2.22 34.34
C ARG A 18 0.10 3.16 33.79
N PRO A 19 0.46 4.26 33.10
CA PRO A 19 -0.53 5.05 32.42
C PRO A 19 -1.27 4.14 31.44
N ALA A 20 -2.60 4.10 31.57
CA ALA A 20 -3.46 3.39 30.64
C ALA A 20 -3.18 3.97 29.25
N VAL A 21 -2.68 3.13 28.35
CA VAL A 21 -2.62 3.46 26.93
C VAL A 21 -4.06 3.66 26.52
N GLN A 22 -4.44 4.91 26.31
CA GLN A 22 -5.70 5.24 25.67
C GLN A 22 -5.62 4.65 24.25
N THR A 23 -6.20 3.48 24.08
CA THR A 23 -6.51 2.98 22.76
C THR A 23 -7.53 3.95 22.18
N THR A 24 -7.03 4.91 21.42
CA THR A 24 -7.88 5.68 20.51
C THR A 24 -8.69 4.66 19.71
N PRO A 25 -10.04 4.73 19.72
CA PRO A 25 -10.82 3.82 18.90
C PRO A 25 -10.31 3.99 17.48
N THR A 26 -9.64 2.96 16.96
CA THR A 26 -9.33 2.86 15.54
C THR A 26 -10.66 2.93 14.84
N GLN A 27 -10.99 4.10 14.29
CA GLN A 27 -12.11 4.20 13.36
C GLN A 27 -11.90 3.10 12.34
N PRO A 28 -12.89 2.25 12.09
CA PRO A 28 -12.80 1.29 11.00
C PRO A 28 -12.48 2.12 9.77
N VAL A 29 -11.30 1.88 9.19
CA VAL A 29 -10.93 2.44 7.90
C VAL A 29 -12.05 1.97 6.99
N ARG A 30 -13.00 2.88 6.74
CA ARG A 30 -14.05 2.65 5.75
C ARG A 30 -13.26 2.36 4.47
N PRO A 31 -13.42 1.17 3.85
CA PRO A 31 -12.84 0.94 2.55
C PRO A 31 -13.31 2.14 1.72
N THR A 32 -12.39 2.92 1.21
CA THR A 32 -12.71 3.97 0.27
C THR A 32 -13.44 3.25 -0.85
N GLN A 33 -14.76 3.37 -0.85
CA GLN A 33 -15.57 2.90 -1.95
C GLN A 33 -15.09 3.74 -3.13
N GLN A 34 -14.18 3.16 -3.89
CA GLN A 34 -13.87 3.65 -5.21
C GLN A 34 -15.21 3.74 -5.90
N SER A 35 -15.63 4.97 -6.15
CA SER A 35 -16.89 5.24 -6.86
C SER A 35 -16.95 4.32 -8.07
N PRO A 36 -18.07 3.60 -8.29
CA PRO A 36 -18.16 2.60 -9.37
C PRO A 36 -17.93 3.14 -10.77
N GLU A 37 -17.82 4.45 -10.92
CA GLU A 37 -17.71 5.15 -12.20
C GLU A 37 -16.31 5.27 -12.78
N PHE A 38 -15.26 5.02 -12.01
CA PHE A 38 -13.91 5.11 -12.54
C PHE A 38 -13.20 3.74 -12.54
N ARG A 39 -13.69 2.83 -13.39
CA ARG A 39 -12.84 1.73 -13.82
C ARG A 39 -11.80 2.33 -14.75
N SER A 40 -10.55 2.32 -14.32
CA SER A 40 -9.44 2.63 -15.21
C SER A 40 -9.64 1.87 -16.54
N ASP A 41 -9.55 2.59 -17.64
CA ASP A 41 -9.60 2.00 -18.99
C ASP A 41 -8.40 1.07 -19.26
N LEU A 42 -7.48 0.93 -18.31
CA LEU A 42 -6.38 -0.03 -18.33
C LEU A 42 -6.80 -1.42 -17.81
N ILE A 43 -7.92 -1.54 -17.09
CA ILE A 43 -8.40 -2.82 -16.56
C ILE A 43 -8.70 -3.78 -17.73
N GLY A 44 -8.19 -5.02 -17.64
CA GLY A 44 -8.32 -6.03 -18.68
C GLY A 44 -7.25 -6.01 -19.74
N MET A 45 -6.40 -4.98 -19.81
CA MET A 45 -5.28 -4.93 -20.73
C MET A 45 -4.20 -5.96 -20.35
N THR A 46 -3.53 -6.48 -21.37
CA THR A 46 -2.33 -7.30 -21.24
C THR A 46 -1.09 -6.43 -21.02
N ALA A 47 0.03 -7.03 -20.62
CA ALA A 47 1.31 -6.32 -20.50
C ALA A 47 1.74 -5.70 -21.85
N SER A 48 1.48 -6.37 -22.97
CA SER A 48 1.80 -5.86 -24.30
C SER A 48 0.97 -4.63 -24.65
N GLU A 49 -0.34 -4.66 -24.39
CA GLU A 49 -1.25 -3.52 -24.62
C GLU A 49 -0.89 -2.31 -23.75
N LEU A 50 -0.51 -2.57 -22.47
CA LEU A 50 0.01 -1.51 -21.60
C LEU A 50 1.29 -0.88 -22.16
N GLY A 51 2.21 -1.71 -22.64
CA GLY A 51 3.46 -1.23 -23.24
C GLY A 51 3.23 -0.39 -24.49
N GLN A 52 2.24 -0.74 -25.32
CA GLN A 52 1.86 0.06 -26.49
C GLN A 52 1.24 1.41 -26.09
N ARG A 53 0.49 1.45 -25.00
CA ARG A 53 -0.22 2.64 -24.56
C ARG A 53 0.62 3.58 -23.67
N LEU A 54 1.37 3.04 -22.74
CA LEU A 54 2.12 3.79 -21.73
C LEU A 54 3.64 3.79 -21.96
N GLY A 55 4.10 3.04 -22.95
CA GLY A 55 5.53 2.87 -23.20
C GLY A 55 6.14 1.74 -22.36
N ARG A 56 7.46 1.76 -22.23
CA ARG A 56 8.20 0.73 -21.51
C ARG A 56 8.05 0.91 -20.00
N PRO A 57 7.71 -0.14 -19.25
CA PRO A 57 7.70 -0.06 -17.80
C PRO A 57 9.12 0.14 -17.26
N GLU A 58 9.26 0.97 -16.24
CA GLU A 58 10.53 1.19 -15.54
C GLU A 58 10.90 0.00 -14.66
N LEU A 59 9.89 -0.64 -14.07
CA LEU A 59 10.07 -1.79 -13.19
C LEU A 59 9.06 -2.87 -13.53
N GLN A 60 9.52 -4.12 -13.49
CA GLN A 60 8.70 -5.32 -13.65
C GLN A 60 9.05 -6.31 -12.55
N VAL A 61 8.07 -6.70 -11.74
CA VAL A 61 8.25 -7.59 -10.59
C VAL A 61 7.19 -8.69 -10.61
N ARG A 62 7.62 -9.93 -10.40
CA ARG A 62 6.74 -11.07 -10.12
C ARG A 62 6.50 -11.18 -8.64
N GLU A 63 5.23 -11.22 -8.24
CA GLU A 63 4.78 -11.42 -6.87
C GLU A 63 3.78 -12.58 -6.84
N GLY A 64 4.26 -13.79 -6.52
CA GLY A 64 3.42 -14.99 -6.61
C GLY A 64 2.89 -15.22 -8.03
N ALA A 65 1.58 -15.36 -8.18
CA ALA A 65 0.91 -15.49 -9.48
C ALA A 65 0.78 -14.15 -10.23
N GLY A 66 1.02 -13.03 -9.54
CA GLY A 66 0.85 -11.69 -10.08
C GLY A 66 2.10 -11.13 -10.75
N LEU A 67 1.87 -10.21 -11.66
CA LEU A 67 2.90 -9.40 -12.30
C LEU A 67 2.59 -7.92 -12.02
N LYS A 68 3.55 -7.22 -11.41
CA LYS A 68 3.48 -5.78 -11.22
C LYS A 68 4.33 -5.10 -12.29
N LEU A 69 3.74 -4.16 -13.01
CA LEU A 69 4.42 -3.26 -13.93
C LEU A 69 4.34 -1.84 -13.40
N GLN A 70 5.48 -1.18 -13.26
CA GLN A 70 5.53 0.21 -12.83
C GLN A 70 5.94 1.10 -14.01
N PHE A 71 5.15 2.13 -14.24
CA PHE A 71 5.41 3.19 -15.21
C PHE A 71 5.70 4.50 -14.46
N ARG A 72 6.67 5.25 -14.93
CA ARG A 72 7.10 6.49 -14.31
C ARG A 72 7.25 7.61 -15.33
N GLY A 73 6.72 8.78 -14.96
CA GLY A 73 6.81 10.03 -15.67
C GLY A 73 6.51 11.18 -14.72
N ALA A 74 5.55 12.02 -15.03
CA ALA A 74 5.04 13.04 -14.12
C ALA A 74 4.39 12.46 -12.85
N CYS A 75 3.98 11.19 -12.91
CA CYS A 75 3.45 10.40 -11.81
C CYS A 75 4.01 8.98 -11.87
N ILE A 76 3.70 8.18 -10.87
CA ILE A 76 3.99 6.75 -10.83
C ILE A 76 2.68 6.00 -10.95
N LEU A 77 2.63 5.02 -11.85
CA LEU A 77 1.52 4.11 -12.04
C LEU A 77 1.99 2.69 -11.86
N ASP A 78 1.34 1.97 -10.94
CA ASP A 78 1.54 0.54 -10.72
C ASP A 78 0.34 -0.22 -11.27
N ALA A 79 0.58 -1.08 -12.25
CA ALA A 79 -0.44 -1.98 -12.80
C ALA A 79 -0.17 -3.40 -12.31
N TYR A 80 -1.21 -4.04 -11.79
CA TYR A 80 -1.16 -5.41 -11.27
C TYR A 80 -1.95 -6.32 -12.21
N LEU A 81 -1.24 -7.29 -12.77
CA LEU A 81 -1.78 -8.25 -13.73
C LEU A 81 -1.82 -9.64 -13.12
N TYR A 82 -2.91 -10.34 -13.37
CA TYR A 82 -3.10 -11.72 -12.91
C TYR A 82 -3.58 -12.61 -14.06
N PRO A 83 -3.29 -13.93 -14.00
CA PRO A 83 -3.85 -14.89 -14.93
C PRO A 83 -5.37 -14.86 -14.89
N PRO A 84 -6.07 -15.15 -16.01
CA PRO A 84 -7.51 -15.37 -15.98
C PRO A 84 -7.89 -16.50 -15.03
N GLU A 85 -9.11 -16.48 -14.50
CA GLU A 85 -9.59 -17.49 -13.54
C GLU A 85 -9.59 -18.92 -14.14
N ASP A 86 -9.83 -19.04 -15.44
CA ASP A 86 -9.78 -20.30 -16.16
C ASP A 86 -8.35 -20.77 -16.50
N GLY A 87 -7.33 -19.98 -16.14
CA GLY A 87 -5.91 -20.24 -16.40
C GLY A 87 -5.52 -20.17 -17.88
N ARG A 88 -6.40 -19.69 -18.75
CA ARG A 88 -6.19 -19.61 -20.20
C ARG A 88 -5.92 -18.19 -20.66
N GLY A 89 -4.87 -18.02 -21.45
CA GLY A 89 -4.51 -16.75 -22.01
C GLY A 89 -3.54 -15.93 -21.16
N PRO A 90 -3.20 -14.71 -21.63
CA PRO A 90 -2.24 -13.85 -20.97
C PRO A 90 -2.80 -13.24 -19.69
N GLU A 91 -1.89 -12.86 -18.80
CA GLU A 91 -2.22 -12.05 -17.63
C GLU A 91 -2.83 -10.71 -18.04
N ARG A 92 -3.81 -10.26 -17.25
CA ARG A 92 -4.53 -9.00 -17.49
C ARG A 92 -4.57 -8.14 -16.27
N VAL A 93 -4.60 -6.83 -16.47
CA VAL A 93 -4.71 -5.84 -15.40
C VAL A 93 -6.02 -6.05 -14.64
N THR A 94 -5.90 -6.22 -13.33
CA THR A 94 -7.02 -6.31 -12.39
C THR A 94 -7.09 -5.11 -11.45
N HIS A 95 -5.96 -4.44 -11.24
CA HIS A 95 -5.85 -3.31 -10.33
C HIS A 95 -4.80 -2.31 -10.81
N VAL A 96 -5.04 -1.02 -10.56
CA VAL A 96 -4.13 0.08 -10.90
C VAL A 96 -4.06 1.05 -9.73
N ASP A 97 -2.85 1.36 -9.29
CA ASP A 97 -2.56 2.42 -8.32
C ASP A 97 -1.78 3.55 -8.98
N THR A 98 -2.05 4.78 -8.56
CA THR A 98 -1.31 5.95 -9.00
C THR A 98 -0.93 6.84 -7.84
N ARG A 99 0.23 7.48 -7.94
CA ARG A 99 0.73 8.46 -6.97
C ARG A 99 1.65 9.46 -7.65
N LEU A 100 1.85 10.61 -7.03
CA LEU A 100 2.92 11.52 -7.42
C LEU A 100 4.29 10.91 -7.09
N VAL A 101 5.33 11.42 -7.71
CA VAL A 101 6.73 11.01 -7.42
C VAL A 101 7.09 11.27 -5.95
N SER A 102 6.43 12.25 -5.30
CA SER A 102 6.55 12.51 -3.86
C SER A 102 5.90 11.45 -2.98
N GLY A 103 5.08 10.57 -3.54
CA GLY A 103 4.26 9.59 -2.82
C GLY A 103 2.85 10.09 -2.47
N ALA A 104 2.53 11.37 -2.70
CA ALA A 104 1.20 11.89 -2.47
C ALA A 104 0.18 11.33 -3.47
N ASP A 105 -1.10 11.34 -3.08
CA ASP A 105 -2.20 10.93 -3.95
C ASP A 105 -2.28 11.81 -5.20
N THR A 106 -2.75 11.23 -6.28
CA THR A 106 -3.02 11.94 -7.54
C THR A 106 -4.26 11.39 -8.22
N ASP A 107 -4.84 12.19 -9.10
CA ASP A 107 -5.93 11.76 -9.95
C ASP A 107 -5.45 10.72 -10.96
N GLN A 108 -6.08 9.55 -10.94
CA GLN A 108 -5.66 8.40 -11.76
C GLN A 108 -5.79 8.69 -13.25
N ALA A 109 -6.89 9.31 -13.68
CA ALA A 109 -7.12 9.61 -15.09
C ALA A 109 -6.10 10.61 -15.63
N ASN A 110 -5.75 11.62 -14.84
CA ASN A 110 -4.73 12.59 -15.21
C ASN A 110 -3.35 11.93 -15.30
N CYS A 111 -3.02 11.05 -14.36
CA CYS A 111 -1.78 10.29 -14.39
C CYS A 111 -1.68 9.42 -15.66
N ILE A 112 -2.70 8.65 -15.98
CA ILE A 112 -2.74 7.82 -17.18
C ILE A 112 -2.56 8.66 -18.46
N ARG A 113 -3.27 9.78 -18.57
CA ARG A 113 -3.13 10.67 -19.72
C ARG A 113 -1.72 11.24 -19.85
N SER A 114 -1.09 11.63 -18.75
CA SER A 114 0.27 12.16 -18.77
C SER A 114 1.31 11.13 -19.21
N LEU A 115 1.14 9.87 -18.81
CA LEU A 115 2.03 8.79 -19.21
C LEU A 115 1.82 8.37 -20.67
N ALA A 116 0.57 8.33 -21.14
CA ALA A 116 0.24 7.95 -22.52
C ALA A 116 0.65 9.02 -23.55
N GLY A 117 0.81 10.27 -23.15
CA GLY A 117 1.23 11.38 -24.02
C GLY A 117 2.74 11.66 -24.02
N ALA A 118 3.48 10.88 -23.26
CA ALA A 118 4.93 11.09 -23.11
C ALA A 118 5.75 10.44 -24.24
#